data_d730528c93d4468d10d1bf8b92e92a88
#
_entry.id   d730528c93d4468d10d1bf8b92e92a88
#
_cell.length_a   1.000
_cell.length_b   1.000
_cell.length_c   1.000
_cell.angle_alpha   90.00
_cell.angle_beta   90.00
_cell.angle_gamma   90.00
#
_symmetry.space_group_name_H-M   'P 1'
#
loop_
_entity.id
_entity.type
_entity.pdbx_description
1 polymer ?
#
loop_
_entity_poly.entity_id
_entity_poly.type
_entity_poly.pdbx_seq_one_letter_code
_entity_poly.pdbx_strand_id
1 'polypeptide(L)'
;IVKAARGYLKAANDQPNLVKKETFRYDLVDVVRQSLADAAFYQLQQVRSAFDSGDLAAYRKQVKRFLSLISDMDALLATDSQFLLGTWQKRALDWGDSRQEKALMDKSAKMLITTWIDQVPRSLNDYSNRQWAGLVSDFYLPRWKNFFEFQMDVLTGKKTRDAAHAAFMDKMVRDELAFAGNGKIYSVKPEGDTLAVANRVMNTHREM
;
A
#
# COMPACT_ATOMS: atom_id res chain seq x y z
N ILE A 1 14.11 -0.49 -13.45
CA ILE A 1 13.94 -1.36 -12.29
C ILE A 1 13.38 -2.73 -12.67
N VAL A 2 12.39 -2.84 -13.57
CA VAL A 2 11.77 -4.12 -14.01
C VAL A 2 12.81 -5.11 -14.55
N LYS A 3 13.82 -4.65 -15.30
CA LYS A 3 14.93 -5.50 -15.77
C LYS A 3 15.74 -6.10 -14.60
N ALA A 4 15.97 -5.31 -13.56
CA ALA A 4 16.66 -5.79 -12.36
C ALA A 4 15.79 -6.83 -11.63
N ALA A 5 14.50 -6.57 -11.42
CA ALA A 5 13.57 -7.52 -10.81
C ALA A 5 13.54 -8.87 -11.55
N ARG A 6 13.47 -8.84 -12.88
CA ARG A 6 13.55 -10.05 -13.72
C ARG A 6 14.89 -10.78 -13.58
N GLY A 7 16.01 -10.05 -13.44
CA GLY A 7 17.33 -10.61 -13.17
C GLY A 7 17.41 -11.35 -11.84
N TYR A 8 16.91 -10.72 -10.75
CA TYR A 8 16.81 -11.34 -9.43
C TYR A 8 15.92 -12.59 -9.45
N LEU A 9 14.76 -12.51 -10.10
CA LEU A 9 13.84 -13.65 -10.23
C LEU A 9 14.49 -14.81 -11.03
N LYS A 10 15.18 -14.49 -12.13
CA LYS A 10 15.89 -15.50 -12.88
C LYS A 10 16.93 -16.21 -12.01
N ALA A 11 17.77 -15.45 -11.30
CA ALA A 11 18.78 -16.02 -10.40
C ALA A 11 18.14 -16.88 -9.30
N ALA A 12 17.03 -16.42 -8.71
CA ALA A 12 16.31 -17.17 -7.68
C ALA A 12 15.64 -18.44 -8.21
N ASN A 13 15.11 -18.42 -9.43
CA ASN A 13 14.53 -19.61 -10.06
C ASN A 13 15.62 -20.64 -10.45
N ASP A 14 16.77 -20.16 -10.94
CA ASP A 14 17.92 -21.04 -11.26
C ASP A 14 18.56 -21.61 -9.99
N GLN A 15 18.54 -20.87 -8.88
CA GLN A 15 19.15 -21.23 -7.60
C GLN A 15 18.24 -20.88 -6.40
N PRO A 16 17.19 -21.68 -6.09
CA PRO A 16 16.18 -21.34 -5.06
C PRO A 16 16.76 -21.11 -3.65
N ASN A 17 17.93 -21.66 -3.34
CA ASN A 17 18.59 -21.43 -2.06
C ASN A 17 19.05 -19.98 -1.84
N LEU A 18 19.15 -19.16 -2.89
CA LEU A 18 19.46 -17.73 -2.76
C LEU A 18 18.41 -17.00 -1.92
N VAL A 19 17.13 -17.35 -2.04
CA VAL A 19 16.04 -16.70 -1.28
C VAL A 19 16.15 -16.98 0.23
N LYS A 20 16.88 -18.01 0.64
CA LYS A 20 17.18 -18.28 2.05
C LYS A 20 18.21 -17.31 2.62
N LYS A 21 18.99 -16.62 1.77
CA LYS A 21 19.89 -15.56 2.19
C LYS A 21 19.09 -14.27 2.40
N GLU A 22 19.16 -13.74 3.61
CA GLU A 22 18.35 -12.57 4.03
C GLU A 22 18.57 -11.38 3.12
N THR A 23 19.81 -11.02 2.82
CA THR A 23 20.14 -9.89 1.95
C THR A 23 19.60 -10.06 0.54
N PHE A 24 19.74 -11.27 -0.06
CA PHE A 24 19.19 -11.53 -1.40
C PHE A 24 17.66 -11.46 -1.41
N ARG A 25 17.01 -12.03 -0.40
CA ARG A 25 15.55 -11.99 -0.27
C ARG A 25 15.05 -10.55 -0.12
N TYR A 26 15.70 -9.76 0.75
CA TYR A 26 15.40 -8.34 0.90
C TYR A 26 15.48 -7.61 -0.44
N ASP A 27 16.59 -7.73 -1.17
CA ASP A 27 16.79 -7.08 -2.46
C ASP A 27 15.77 -7.54 -3.50
N LEU A 28 15.44 -8.84 -3.54
CA LEU A 28 14.38 -9.37 -4.42
C LEU A 28 13.04 -8.70 -4.14
N VAL A 29 12.64 -8.65 -2.87
CA VAL A 29 11.38 -7.99 -2.46
C VAL A 29 11.41 -6.51 -2.83
N ASP A 30 12.51 -5.81 -2.54
CA ASP A 30 12.62 -4.37 -2.77
C ASP A 30 12.58 -4.01 -4.27
N VAL A 31 13.29 -4.73 -5.13
CA VAL A 31 13.27 -4.42 -6.58
C VAL A 31 11.93 -4.78 -7.23
N VAL A 32 11.26 -5.84 -6.78
CA VAL A 32 9.91 -6.19 -7.26
C VAL A 32 8.87 -5.19 -6.73
N ARG A 33 8.93 -4.79 -5.46
CA ARG A 33 8.11 -3.72 -4.87
C ARG A 33 8.23 -2.43 -5.67
N GLN A 34 9.46 -2.01 -5.99
CA GLN A 34 9.68 -0.79 -6.78
C GLN A 34 9.10 -0.94 -8.19
N SER A 35 9.22 -2.11 -8.81
CA SER A 35 8.61 -2.37 -10.12
C SER A 35 7.09 -2.24 -10.08
N LEU A 36 6.44 -2.73 -9.01
CA LEU A 36 5.00 -2.57 -8.82
C LEU A 36 4.61 -1.11 -8.57
N ALA A 37 5.44 -0.34 -7.82
CA ALA A 37 5.19 1.08 -7.58
C ALA A 37 5.27 1.89 -8.88
N ASP A 38 6.28 1.65 -9.71
CA ASP A 38 6.43 2.30 -11.02
C ASP A 38 5.26 1.94 -11.95
N ALA A 39 4.86 0.66 -11.97
CA ALA A 39 3.70 0.21 -12.73
C ALA A 39 2.39 0.87 -12.26
N ALA A 40 2.21 1.02 -10.94
CA ALA A 40 1.06 1.71 -10.36
C ALA A 40 1.01 3.19 -10.79
N PHE A 41 2.16 3.87 -10.86
CA PHE A 41 2.24 5.23 -11.36
C PHE A 41 1.77 5.34 -12.81
N TYR A 42 2.26 4.47 -13.70
CA TYR A 42 1.81 4.45 -15.12
C TYR A 42 0.34 4.03 -15.22
N GLN A 43 -0.10 3.09 -14.41
CA GLN A 43 -1.50 2.64 -14.38
C GLN A 43 -2.43 3.77 -13.95
N LEU A 44 -2.00 4.64 -13.03
CA LEU A 44 -2.77 5.82 -12.60
C LEU A 44 -2.97 6.82 -13.75
N GLN A 45 -1.98 6.97 -14.66
CA GLN A 45 -2.16 7.80 -15.86
C GLN A 45 -3.25 7.24 -16.77
N GLN A 46 -3.37 5.90 -16.90
CA GLN A 46 -4.45 5.28 -17.67
C GLN A 46 -5.81 5.48 -17.00
N VAL A 47 -5.88 5.42 -15.67
CA VAL A 47 -7.11 5.76 -14.92
C VAL A 47 -7.50 7.20 -15.19
N ARG A 48 -6.54 8.15 -15.11
CA ARG A 48 -6.78 9.56 -15.39
C ARG A 48 -7.29 9.79 -16.81
N SER A 49 -6.63 9.21 -17.82
CA SER A 49 -7.07 9.33 -19.21
C SER A 49 -8.50 8.85 -19.42
N ALA A 50 -8.85 7.70 -18.83
CA ALA A 50 -10.21 7.16 -18.91
C ALA A 50 -11.24 8.05 -18.18
N PHE A 51 -10.84 8.65 -17.03
CA PHE A 51 -11.66 9.63 -16.32
C PHE A 51 -11.91 10.89 -17.16
N ASP A 52 -10.85 11.47 -17.74
CA ASP A 52 -10.92 12.71 -18.51
C ASP A 52 -11.73 12.53 -19.81
N SER A 53 -11.71 11.32 -20.41
CA SER A 53 -12.52 10.98 -21.59
C SER A 53 -13.99 10.63 -21.27
N GLY A 54 -14.35 10.46 -20.01
CA GLY A 54 -15.69 10.01 -19.61
C GLY A 54 -15.99 8.54 -19.92
N ASP A 55 -14.97 7.74 -20.31
CA ASP A 55 -15.15 6.30 -20.61
C ASP A 55 -15.26 5.47 -19.33
N LEU A 56 -16.49 5.25 -18.90
CA LEU A 56 -16.80 4.51 -17.68
C LEU A 56 -16.30 3.06 -17.70
N ALA A 57 -16.32 2.40 -18.85
CA ALA A 57 -15.88 1.00 -18.97
C ALA A 57 -14.35 0.91 -18.87
N ALA A 58 -13.63 1.77 -19.59
CA ALA A 58 -12.18 1.88 -19.48
C ALA A 58 -11.78 2.27 -18.05
N TYR A 59 -12.45 3.27 -17.46
CA TYR A 59 -12.18 3.70 -16.08
C TYR A 59 -12.23 2.54 -15.09
N ARG A 60 -13.34 1.78 -15.06
CA ARG A 60 -13.49 0.62 -14.17
C ARG A 60 -12.40 -0.43 -14.37
N LYS A 61 -12.05 -0.70 -15.65
CA LYS A 61 -10.98 -1.64 -16.01
C LYS A 61 -9.63 -1.18 -15.46
N GLN A 62 -9.28 0.10 -15.65
CA GLN A 62 -7.98 0.64 -15.23
C GLN A 62 -7.89 0.75 -13.70
N VAL A 63 -8.96 1.14 -13.01
CA VAL A 63 -9.04 1.14 -11.54
C VAL A 63 -8.83 -0.27 -10.97
N LYS A 64 -9.47 -1.28 -11.54
CA LYS A 64 -9.28 -2.68 -11.11
C LYS A 64 -7.82 -3.11 -11.22
N ARG A 65 -7.14 -2.75 -12.33
CA ARG A 65 -5.72 -3.05 -12.54
C ARG A 65 -4.84 -2.35 -11.50
N PHE A 66 -5.10 -1.05 -11.24
CA PHE A 66 -4.37 -0.28 -10.23
C PHE A 66 -4.52 -0.90 -8.84
N LEU A 67 -5.74 -1.20 -8.41
CA LEU A 67 -5.98 -1.79 -7.10
C LEU A 67 -5.36 -3.18 -6.95
N SER A 68 -5.27 -3.95 -8.05
CA SER A 68 -4.55 -5.24 -8.07
C SER A 68 -3.05 -5.05 -7.82
N LEU A 69 -2.41 -4.05 -8.45
CA LEU A 69 -1.00 -3.72 -8.20
C LEU A 69 -0.74 -3.40 -6.72
N ILE A 70 -1.61 -2.60 -6.10
CA ILE A 70 -1.47 -2.24 -4.68
C ILE A 70 -1.68 -3.47 -3.77
N SER A 71 -2.66 -4.31 -4.06
CA SER A 71 -2.91 -5.54 -3.29
C SER A 71 -1.76 -6.55 -3.43
N ASP A 72 -1.20 -6.70 -4.64
CA ASP A 72 -0.07 -7.58 -4.89
C ASP A 72 1.22 -7.06 -4.26
N MET A 73 1.38 -5.73 -4.15
CA MET A 73 2.47 -5.12 -3.38
C MET A 73 2.39 -5.52 -1.91
N ASP A 74 1.23 -5.41 -1.26
CA ASP A 74 1.05 -5.82 0.15
C ASP A 74 1.40 -7.30 0.35
N ALA A 75 0.90 -8.17 -0.52
CA ALA A 75 1.19 -9.60 -0.47
C ALA A 75 2.68 -9.93 -0.64
N LEU A 76 3.39 -9.21 -1.51
CA LEU A 76 4.84 -9.35 -1.68
C LEU A 76 5.59 -8.90 -0.42
N LEU A 77 5.27 -7.72 0.12
CA LEU A 77 5.90 -7.15 1.30
C LEU A 77 5.69 -8.04 2.54
N ALA A 78 4.55 -8.73 2.63
CA ALA A 78 4.26 -9.67 3.72
C ALA A 78 5.25 -10.83 3.81
N THR A 79 5.99 -11.13 2.74
CA THR A 79 6.92 -12.27 2.68
C THR A 79 8.28 -12.02 3.33
N ASP A 80 8.59 -10.78 3.75
CA ASP A 80 9.87 -10.46 4.40
C ASP A 80 9.67 -9.57 5.63
N SER A 81 10.33 -9.94 6.74
CA SER A 81 10.20 -9.30 8.06
C SER A 81 10.58 -7.81 8.09
N GLN A 82 11.41 -7.35 7.16
CA GLN A 82 11.86 -5.96 7.07
C GLN A 82 10.75 -5.02 6.55
N PHE A 83 9.73 -5.59 5.90
CA PHE A 83 8.64 -4.84 5.29
C PHE A 83 7.29 -5.01 6.02
N LEU A 84 7.30 -5.32 7.32
CA LEU A 84 6.08 -5.54 8.10
C LEU A 84 5.75 -4.34 9.00
N LEU A 85 4.53 -3.84 8.92
CA LEU A 85 4.01 -2.84 9.85
C LEU A 85 4.09 -3.32 11.30
N GLY A 86 3.85 -4.62 11.54
CA GLY A 86 3.90 -5.21 12.86
C GLY A 86 5.25 -5.08 13.55
N THR A 87 6.35 -5.10 12.80
CA THR A 87 7.70 -4.91 13.36
C THR A 87 7.86 -3.49 13.93
N TRP A 88 7.37 -2.47 13.23
CA TRP A 88 7.34 -1.09 13.70
C TRP A 88 6.42 -0.91 14.89
N GLN A 89 5.19 -1.43 14.79
CA GLN A 89 4.19 -1.38 15.85
C GLN A 89 4.68 -2.04 17.15
N LYS A 90 5.27 -3.24 17.04
CA LYS A 90 5.79 -3.97 18.21
C LYS A 90 6.83 -3.14 18.96
N ARG A 91 7.77 -2.51 18.25
CA ARG A 91 8.78 -1.65 18.88
C ARG A 91 8.16 -0.49 19.67
N ALA A 92 7.09 0.10 19.15
CA ALA A 92 6.37 1.16 19.85
C ALA A 92 5.63 0.62 21.09
N LEU A 93 4.96 -0.51 20.96
CA LEU A 93 4.25 -1.16 22.07
C LEU A 93 5.19 -1.58 23.23
N ASP A 94 6.43 -1.93 22.92
CA ASP A 94 7.45 -2.31 23.92
C ASP A 94 7.89 -1.12 24.80
N TRP A 95 7.55 0.13 24.44
CA TRP A 95 7.83 1.33 25.24
C TRP A 95 6.76 1.65 26.29
N GLY A 96 5.59 1.04 26.21
CA GLY A 96 4.50 1.25 27.17
C GLY A 96 4.49 0.18 28.24
N ASP A 97 4.32 0.56 29.50
CA ASP A 97 4.22 -0.37 30.63
C ASP A 97 2.75 -0.76 30.91
N SER A 98 1.82 0.17 30.75
CA SER A 98 0.39 -0.05 30.92
C SER A 98 -0.35 -0.27 29.60
N ARG A 99 -1.58 -0.81 29.67
CA ARG A 99 -2.46 -0.92 28.50
C ARG A 99 -2.76 0.44 27.85
N GLN A 100 -2.89 1.47 28.65
CA GLN A 100 -3.19 2.83 28.17
C GLN A 100 -1.97 3.41 27.42
N GLU A 101 -0.77 3.27 27.99
CA GLU A 101 0.47 3.69 27.35
C GLU A 101 0.72 2.94 26.04
N LYS A 102 0.53 1.62 26.03
CA LYS A 102 0.65 0.83 24.79
C LYS A 102 -0.31 1.31 23.70
N ALA A 103 -1.55 1.63 24.04
CA ALA A 103 -2.52 2.18 23.09
C ALA A 103 -2.09 3.55 22.55
N LEU A 104 -1.50 4.41 23.40
CA LEU A 104 -0.95 5.70 23.00
C LEU A 104 0.26 5.54 22.09
N MET A 105 1.19 4.64 22.42
CA MET A 105 2.38 4.36 21.60
C MET A 105 2.01 3.77 20.25
N ASP A 106 1.02 2.85 20.20
CA ASP A 106 0.50 2.29 18.94
C ASP A 106 -0.08 3.40 18.05
N LYS A 107 -0.98 4.22 18.59
CA LYS A 107 -1.57 5.35 17.85
C LYS A 107 -0.49 6.30 17.34
N SER A 108 0.43 6.70 18.20
CA SER A 108 1.51 7.63 17.83
C SER A 108 2.42 7.06 16.74
N ALA A 109 2.78 5.78 16.85
CA ALA A 109 3.62 5.10 15.88
C ALA A 109 2.97 5.02 14.49
N LYS A 110 1.66 4.72 14.43
CA LYS A 110 0.89 4.71 13.18
C LYS A 110 0.76 6.12 12.60
N MET A 111 0.50 7.13 13.43
CA MET A 111 0.41 8.52 12.98
C MET A 111 1.71 9.04 12.38
N LEU A 112 2.87 8.71 12.97
CA LEU A 112 4.19 9.14 12.45
C LEU A 112 4.46 8.73 11.00
N ILE A 113 3.91 7.61 10.56
CA ILE A 113 4.13 7.08 9.20
C ILE A 113 2.93 7.29 8.27
N THR A 114 1.90 8.01 8.73
CA THR A 114 0.66 8.27 7.98
C THR A 114 0.25 9.73 8.05
N THR A 115 -0.63 10.09 8.97
CA THR A 115 -1.23 11.42 9.07
C THR A 115 -0.31 12.47 9.65
N TRP A 116 0.75 12.08 10.34
CA TRP A 116 1.68 12.90 11.11
C TRP A 116 1.04 13.60 12.31
N ILE A 117 -0.11 14.22 12.13
CA ILE A 117 -0.89 14.91 13.17
C ILE A 117 -2.37 14.50 13.09
N ASP A 118 -3.11 14.71 14.19
CA ASP A 118 -4.55 14.45 14.29
C ASP A 118 -5.43 15.67 14.03
N GLN A 119 -4.84 16.83 13.74
CA GLN A 119 -5.54 18.08 13.47
C GLN A 119 -5.78 18.33 11.97
N VAL A 120 -6.81 19.11 11.66
CA VAL A 120 -7.16 19.55 10.30
C VAL A 120 -7.06 21.08 10.26
N PRO A 121 -6.49 21.71 9.22
CA PRO A 121 -5.92 21.09 8.00
C PRO A 121 -4.56 20.42 8.26
N ARG A 122 -4.30 19.34 7.52
CA ARG A 122 -3.05 18.58 7.58
C ARG A 122 -2.11 19.01 6.47
N SER A 123 -0.92 19.48 6.82
CA SER A 123 0.10 19.91 5.86
C SER A 123 1.21 18.89 5.65
N LEU A 124 1.32 17.88 6.50
CA LEU A 124 2.43 16.92 6.53
C LEU A 124 1.98 15.46 6.32
N ASN A 125 0.82 15.25 5.71
CA ASN A 125 0.34 13.90 5.40
C ASN A 125 1.40 13.15 4.60
N ASP A 126 1.61 11.87 4.98
CA ASP A 126 2.55 10.96 4.33
C ASP A 126 4.02 11.44 4.35
N TYR A 127 4.39 12.37 5.24
CA TYR A 127 5.75 12.89 5.35
C TYR A 127 6.78 11.76 5.56
N SER A 128 6.47 10.80 6.41
CA SER A 128 7.30 9.63 6.68
C SER A 128 6.68 8.34 6.11
N ASN A 129 6.06 8.41 4.94
CA ASN A 129 5.39 7.27 4.33
C ASN A 129 6.30 6.03 4.24
N ARG A 130 5.69 4.86 4.31
CA ARG A 130 6.36 3.56 4.18
C ARG A 130 5.49 2.63 3.33
N GLN A 131 6.15 1.80 2.55
CA GLN A 131 5.49 0.69 1.87
C GLN A 131 5.78 -0.58 2.68
N TRP A 132 4.89 -0.89 3.62
CA TRP A 132 4.95 -2.08 4.47
C TRP A 132 3.64 -2.87 4.38
N ALA A 133 3.73 -4.20 4.44
CA ALA A 133 2.56 -5.06 4.53
C ALA A 133 1.73 -4.70 5.78
N GLY A 134 0.43 -4.66 5.62
CA GLY A 134 -0.50 -4.16 6.63
C GLY A 134 -0.74 -2.65 6.53
N LEU A 135 0.27 -1.83 6.25
CA LEU A 135 0.08 -0.40 5.97
C LEU A 135 -0.49 -0.20 4.56
N VAL A 136 0.04 -0.93 3.59
CA VAL A 136 -0.44 -0.86 2.21
C VAL A 136 -1.90 -1.34 2.12
N SER A 137 -2.23 -2.47 2.73
CA SER A 137 -3.58 -3.04 2.69
C SER A 137 -4.62 -2.27 3.50
N ASP A 138 -4.26 -1.76 4.69
CA ASP A 138 -5.24 -1.21 5.64
C ASP A 138 -5.30 0.32 5.65
N PHE A 139 -4.30 0.99 5.08
CA PHE A 139 -4.28 2.45 5.00
C PHE A 139 -4.32 2.96 3.55
N TYR A 140 -3.33 2.60 2.73
CA TYR A 140 -3.26 3.14 1.36
C TYR A 140 -4.31 2.55 0.42
N LEU A 141 -4.58 1.25 0.46
CA LEU A 141 -5.56 0.62 -0.41
C LEU A 141 -7.00 1.15 -0.18
N PRO A 142 -7.49 1.32 1.06
CA PRO A 142 -8.76 1.98 1.34
C PRO A 142 -8.82 3.44 0.86
N ARG A 143 -7.74 4.22 1.04
CA ARG A 143 -7.65 5.59 0.55
C ARG A 143 -7.82 5.65 -0.98
N TRP A 144 -7.13 4.76 -1.72
CA TRP A 144 -7.28 4.67 -3.18
C TRP A 144 -8.67 4.24 -3.61
N LYS A 145 -9.29 3.29 -2.91
CA LYS A 145 -10.69 2.89 -3.17
C LYS A 145 -11.64 4.08 -3.00
N ASN A 146 -11.52 4.81 -1.88
CA ASN A 146 -12.34 6.00 -1.63
C ASN A 146 -12.13 7.08 -2.70
N PHE A 147 -10.88 7.28 -3.15
CA PHE A 147 -10.57 8.23 -4.22
C PHE A 147 -11.23 7.83 -5.55
N PHE A 148 -11.22 6.55 -5.91
CA PHE A 148 -11.87 6.09 -7.12
C PHE A 148 -13.39 6.07 -7.02
N GLU A 149 -13.97 5.85 -5.84
CA GLU A 149 -15.41 6.05 -5.59
C GLU A 149 -15.82 7.51 -5.78
N PHE A 150 -15.04 8.45 -5.25
CA PHE A 150 -15.23 9.87 -5.50
C PHE A 150 -15.26 10.19 -7.01
N GLN A 151 -14.27 9.73 -7.76
CA GLN A 151 -14.22 9.94 -9.22
C GLN A 151 -15.40 9.28 -9.92
N MET A 152 -15.84 8.09 -9.48
CA MET A 152 -17.00 7.40 -10.02
C MET A 152 -18.29 8.19 -9.81
N ASP A 153 -18.51 8.77 -8.62
CA ASP A 153 -19.67 9.61 -8.33
C ASP A 153 -19.74 10.83 -9.27
N VAL A 154 -18.59 11.40 -9.64
CA VAL A 154 -18.49 12.48 -10.63
C VAL A 154 -18.79 11.98 -12.04
N LEU A 155 -18.17 10.88 -12.48
CA LEU A 155 -18.34 10.31 -13.83
C LEU A 155 -19.79 9.90 -14.12
N THR A 156 -20.49 9.43 -13.09
CA THR A 156 -21.90 8.98 -13.22
C THR A 156 -22.91 10.11 -13.00
N GLY A 157 -22.44 11.34 -12.75
CA GLY A 157 -23.32 12.48 -12.47
C GLY A 157 -24.07 12.39 -11.14
N LYS A 158 -23.70 11.45 -10.26
CA LYS A 158 -24.34 11.27 -8.95
C LYS A 158 -24.05 12.44 -8.02
N LYS A 159 -22.87 13.05 -8.14
CA LYS A 159 -22.47 14.25 -7.41
C LYS A 159 -21.72 15.21 -8.32
N THR A 160 -21.81 16.52 -8.01
CA THR A 160 -20.89 17.49 -8.59
C THR A 160 -19.46 17.21 -8.11
N ARG A 161 -18.45 17.69 -8.84
CA ARG A 161 -17.04 17.52 -8.47
C ARG A 161 -16.76 18.06 -7.04
N ASP A 162 -17.26 19.24 -6.71
CA ASP A 162 -17.02 19.86 -5.40
C ASP A 162 -17.68 19.08 -4.26
N ALA A 163 -18.93 18.66 -4.43
CA ALA A 163 -19.63 17.86 -3.42
C ALA A 163 -18.99 16.47 -3.23
N ALA A 164 -18.53 15.85 -4.32
CA ALA A 164 -17.84 14.58 -4.26
C ALA A 164 -16.46 14.72 -3.60
N HIS A 165 -15.71 15.81 -3.90
CA HIS A 165 -14.42 16.09 -3.29
C HIS A 165 -14.55 16.35 -1.79
N ALA A 166 -15.50 17.17 -1.35
CA ALA A 166 -15.74 17.42 0.06
C ALA A 166 -16.05 16.11 0.82
N ALA A 167 -16.95 15.27 0.27
CA ALA A 167 -17.28 13.99 0.88
C ALA A 167 -16.09 13.02 0.94
N PHE A 168 -15.22 13.02 -0.09
CA PHE A 168 -13.98 12.25 -0.10
C PHE A 168 -13.02 12.71 0.99
N MET A 169 -12.80 14.03 1.12
CA MET A 169 -11.88 14.59 2.12
C MET A 169 -12.35 14.28 3.54
N ASP A 170 -13.65 14.45 3.83
CA ASP A 170 -14.22 14.12 5.13
C ASP A 170 -14.08 12.63 5.46
N LYS A 171 -14.35 11.75 4.49
CA LYS A 171 -14.21 10.30 4.66
C LYS A 171 -12.75 9.93 4.88
N MET A 172 -11.83 10.47 4.08
CA MET A 172 -10.41 10.21 4.18
C MET A 172 -9.89 10.54 5.59
N VAL A 173 -10.22 11.73 6.11
CA VAL A 173 -9.80 12.15 7.46
C VAL A 173 -10.29 11.17 8.52
N ARG A 174 -11.58 10.77 8.47
CA ARG A 174 -12.14 9.82 9.45
C ARG A 174 -11.48 8.44 9.38
N ASP A 175 -11.33 7.90 8.16
CA ASP A 175 -10.76 6.56 7.95
C ASP A 175 -9.30 6.51 8.41
N GLU A 176 -8.52 7.56 8.15
CA GLU A 176 -7.11 7.64 8.53
C GLU A 176 -6.92 7.78 10.04
N LEU A 177 -7.75 8.57 10.71
CA LEU A 177 -7.74 8.64 12.17
C LEU A 177 -8.23 7.34 12.82
N ALA A 178 -9.23 6.70 12.21
CA ALA A 178 -9.70 5.39 12.65
C ALA A 178 -8.62 4.32 12.52
N PHE A 179 -7.84 4.32 11.41
CA PHE A 179 -6.70 3.43 11.25
C PHE A 179 -5.67 3.62 12.38
N ALA A 180 -5.30 4.86 12.69
CA ALA A 180 -4.32 5.14 13.75
C ALA A 180 -4.79 4.64 15.13
N GLY A 181 -6.09 4.76 15.43
CA GLY A 181 -6.68 4.39 16.72
C GLY A 181 -7.33 3.01 16.80
N ASN A 182 -7.23 2.15 15.78
CA ASN A 182 -8.00 0.91 15.68
C ASN A 182 -7.59 -0.21 16.66
N GLY A 183 -6.42 -0.10 17.29
CA GLY A 183 -5.87 -1.13 18.19
C GLY A 183 -5.54 -2.47 17.52
N LYS A 184 -5.62 -2.57 16.17
CA LYS A 184 -5.28 -3.78 15.44
C LYS A 184 -3.80 -4.09 15.59
N ILE A 185 -3.49 -5.33 15.96
CA ILE A 185 -2.11 -5.84 16.05
C ILE A 185 -1.76 -6.54 14.74
N TYR A 186 -0.64 -6.14 14.16
CA TYR A 186 -0.12 -6.67 12.91
C TYR A 186 0.93 -7.76 13.17
N SER A 187 1.03 -8.72 12.25
CA SER A 187 2.02 -9.79 12.33
C SER A 187 3.44 -9.24 12.28
N VAL A 188 4.31 -9.80 13.12
CA VAL A 188 5.77 -9.59 13.06
C VAL A 188 6.48 -10.72 12.32
N LYS A 189 5.72 -11.73 11.88
CA LYS A 189 6.24 -12.89 11.16
C LYS A 189 5.87 -12.77 9.69
N PRO A 190 6.83 -13.01 8.80
CA PRO A 190 6.55 -13.09 7.37
C PRO A 190 5.50 -14.16 7.05
N GLU A 191 4.71 -13.93 6.01
CA GLU A 191 3.68 -14.82 5.51
C GLU A 191 3.87 -15.07 4.01
N GLY A 192 3.78 -16.33 3.60
CA GLY A 192 3.93 -16.75 2.20
C GLY A 192 5.38 -17.06 1.79
N ASP A 193 5.52 -17.63 0.60
CA ASP A 193 6.80 -17.91 -0.03
C ASP A 193 7.21 -16.75 -0.93
N THR A 194 8.33 -16.11 -0.63
CA THR A 194 8.81 -14.91 -1.35
C THR A 194 8.97 -15.16 -2.85
N LEU A 195 9.58 -16.30 -3.23
CA LEU A 195 9.84 -16.60 -4.65
C LEU A 195 8.54 -16.86 -5.41
N ALA A 196 7.63 -17.62 -4.81
CA ALA A 196 6.34 -17.91 -5.40
C ALA A 196 5.51 -16.63 -5.59
N VAL A 197 5.44 -15.77 -4.55
CA VAL A 197 4.71 -14.50 -4.63
C VAL A 197 5.35 -13.56 -5.64
N ALA A 198 6.69 -13.39 -5.63
CA ALA A 198 7.39 -12.51 -6.57
C ALA A 198 7.20 -12.96 -8.03
N ASN A 199 7.29 -14.27 -8.32
CA ASN A 199 6.98 -14.82 -9.63
C ASN A 199 5.53 -14.55 -10.04
N ARG A 200 4.57 -14.81 -9.15
CA ARG A 200 3.14 -14.57 -9.41
C ARG A 200 2.88 -13.11 -9.77
N VAL A 201 3.34 -12.16 -8.95
CA VAL A 201 3.06 -10.74 -9.19
C VAL A 201 3.71 -10.23 -10.46
N MET A 202 4.96 -10.62 -10.75
CA MET A 202 5.65 -10.21 -11.98
C MET A 202 5.02 -10.83 -13.24
N ASN A 203 4.43 -12.02 -13.15
CA ASN A 203 3.69 -12.65 -14.23
C ASN A 203 2.31 -12.03 -14.43
N THR A 204 1.60 -11.70 -13.34
CA THR A 204 0.29 -11.04 -13.39
C THR A 204 0.40 -9.66 -14.05
N HIS A 205 1.47 -8.94 -13.76
CA HIS A 205 1.71 -7.58 -14.24
C HIS A 205 2.82 -7.50 -15.29
N ARG A 206 2.97 -8.53 -16.13
CA ARG A 206 4.07 -8.66 -17.12
C ARG A 206 4.12 -7.56 -18.20
N GLU A 207 3.05 -6.79 -18.34
CA GLU A 207 2.96 -5.64 -19.25
C GLU A 207 3.62 -4.36 -18.67
N MET A 208 4.28 -4.48 -17.49
CA MET A 208 5.04 -3.40 -16.86
C MET A 208 6.28 -3.00 -17.68
#